data_f17d8a6994de9929c131371af14c7f1c
#
_entry.id   f17d8a6994de9929c131371af14c7f1c
#
_cell.length_a   1.000
_cell.length_b   1.000
_cell.length_c   1.000
_cell.angle_alpha   90.00
_cell.angle_beta   90.00
_cell.angle_gamma   90.00
#
_symmetry.space_group_name_H-M   'P 1'
#
loop_
_entity.id
_entity.type
_entity.pdbx_description
1 polymer ?
#
loop_
_entity_poly.entity_id
_entity_poly.type
_entity_poly.pdbx_seq_one_letter_code
_entity_poly.pdbx_strand_id
1 'polypeptide(L)'
;MNKNQLKYPIKFIPILKEKIWGGNKLTTLLNKANKNNIGESWELSGVKDNVSIVSNGFLKGKSLKEIITTFEGAILGHKVFKSFGNNFPLLFKFIDANKDLSVQLHPNDQIAKKLHNSFGKNEMWYVLGKEEGARLILGFSRQVDQEIYQKHLVENTLSEILQYKNVKKGDSFFIETG
;
A
#
# COMPACT_ATOMS: atom_id res chain seq x y z
N MET A 1 -16.50 21.21 -17.88
CA MET A 1 -15.88 21.67 -16.61
C MET A 1 -14.54 22.33 -16.91
N ASN A 2 -14.26 23.49 -16.29
CA ASN A 2 -13.07 24.28 -16.61
C ASN A 2 -11.82 23.68 -15.92
N LYS A 3 -10.76 23.34 -16.71
CA LYS A 3 -9.48 22.82 -16.19
C LYS A 3 -8.81 23.72 -15.14
N ASN A 4 -9.15 25.02 -15.11
CA ASN A 4 -8.67 25.96 -14.11
C ASN A 4 -9.19 25.67 -12.70
N GLN A 5 -10.23 24.87 -12.54
CA GLN A 5 -10.79 24.46 -11.26
C GLN A 5 -9.97 23.37 -10.55
N LEU A 6 -8.98 22.74 -11.24
CA LEU A 6 -8.07 21.75 -10.66
C LEU A 6 -6.83 22.37 -10.00
N LYS A 7 -6.68 23.69 -9.97
CA LYS A 7 -5.48 24.38 -9.46
C LYS A 7 -5.50 24.51 -7.93
N TYR A 8 -5.78 23.44 -7.19
CA TYR A 8 -5.65 23.39 -5.74
C TYR A 8 -5.21 22.00 -5.27
N PRO A 9 -4.56 21.87 -4.09
CA PRO A 9 -4.23 20.57 -3.53
C PRO A 9 -5.50 19.79 -3.16
N ILE A 10 -5.72 18.68 -3.83
CA ILE A 10 -6.85 17.80 -3.54
C ILE A 10 -6.49 16.95 -2.34
N LYS A 11 -7.35 16.96 -1.31
CA LYS A 11 -7.25 16.12 -0.13
C LYS A 11 -8.34 15.05 -0.15
N PHE A 12 -8.03 13.88 0.39
CA PHE A 12 -8.96 12.77 0.47
C PHE A 12 -9.30 12.44 1.93
N ILE A 13 -10.44 11.79 2.13
CA ILE A 13 -10.81 11.22 3.42
C ILE A 13 -10.01 9.93 3.60
N PRO A 14 -9.18 9.79 4.64
CA PRO A 14 -8.44 8.55 4.88
C PRO A 14 -9.39 7.37 5.12
N ILE A 15 -9.06 6.21 4.57
CA ILE A 15 -9.80 4.96 4.80
C ILE A 15 -9.03 4.16 5.86
N LEU A 16 -9.58 4.09 7.07
CA LEU A 16 -8.94 3.43 8.19
C LEU A 16 -9.25 1.94 8.20
N LYS A 17 -8.24 1.12 8.48
CA LYS A 17 -8.34 -0.34 8.57
C LYS A 17 -7.89 -0.82 9.94
N GLU A 18 -8.81 -1.36 10.71
CA GLU A 18 -8.51 -2.08 11.94
C GLU A 18 -7.78 -3.38 11.60
N LYS A 19 -6.71 -3.67 12.31
CA LYS A 19 -5.87 -4.86 12.14
C LYS A 19 -5.50 -5.44 13.49
N ILE A 20 -5.46 -6.77 13.60
CA ILE A 20 -5.04 -7.46 14.83
C ILE A 20 -3.60 -7.11 15.26
N TRP A 21 -2.78 -6.69 14.32
CA TRP A 21 -1.40 -6.23 14.52
C TRP A 21 -1.28 -4.70 14.58
N GLY A 22 -2.41 -3.96 14.43
CA GLY A 22 -2.42 -2.50 14.44
C GLY A 22 -2.06 -1.91 15.80
N GLY A 23 -1.45 -0.74 15.75
CA GLY A 23 -1.08 0.05 16.92
C GLY A 23 -2.01 1.24 17.17
N ASN A 24 -1.46 2.24 17.83
CA ASN A 24 -2.14 3.49 18.13
C ASN A 24 -1.42 4.75 17.62
N LYS A 25 -0.28 4.58 16.91
CA LYS A 25 0.52 5.71 16.42
C LYS A 25 -0.18 6.51 15.33
N LEU A 26 -1.03 5.87 14.51
CA LEU A 26 -1.87 6.58 13.55
C LEU A 26 -2.84 7.54 14.25
N THR A 27 -3.28 7.21 15.46
CA THR A 27 -4.09 8.09 16.31
C THR A 27 -3.22 9.12 17.03
N THR A 28 -2.19 8.68 17.77
CA THR A 28 -1.47 9.54 18.72
C THR A 28 -0.44 10.47 18.07
N LEU A 29 0.23 10.00 16.99
CA LEU A 29 1.27 10.79 16.33
C LEU A 29 0.79 11.47 15.04
N LEU A 30 -0.11 10.84 14.30
CA LEU A 30 -0.57 11.37 13.02
C LEU A 30 -1.99 11.93 13.06
N ASN A 31 -2.69 11.82 14.21
CA ASN A 31 -4.06 12.31 14.40
C ASN A 31 -5.03 11.83 13.30
N LYS A 32 -4.86 10.57 12.85
CA LYS A 32 -5.62 10.00 11.73
C LYS A 32 -6.90 9.29 12.16
N ALA A 33 -6.99 8.90 13.44
CA ALA A 33 -8.08 8.09 13.97
C ALA A 33 -8.41 8.50 15.40
N ASN A 34 -9.60 8.08 15.86
CA ASN A 34 -10.02 8.20 17.26
C ASN A 34 -10.16 6.83 17.93
N LYS A 35 -9.50 5.82 17.38
CA LYS A 35 -9.57 4.41 17.79
C LYS A 35 -8.19 3.82 17.92
N ASN A 36 -8.07 2.79 18.74
CA ASN A 36 -6.89 1.92 18.81
C ASN A 36 -6.96 0.82 17.75
N ASN A 37 -5.85 0.09 17.56
CA ASN A 37 -5.71 -1.03 16.63
C ASN A 37 -5.94 -0.65 15.16
N ILE A 38 -5.72 0.62 14.79
CA ILE A 38 -5.70 1.01 13.39
C ILE A 38 -4.33 0.67 12.81
N GLY A 39 -4.27 -0.40 12.04
CA GLY A 39 -3.02 -0.85 11.41
C GLY A 39 -2.71 -0.13 10.12
N GLU A 40 -3.71 0.33 9.37
CA GLU A 40 -3.51 1.03 8.11
C GLU A 40 -4.42 2.26 7.99
N SER A 41 -3.87 3.34 7.42
CA SER A 41 -4.61 4.51 6.95
C SER A 41 -4.33 4.68 5.47
N TRP A 42 -5.32 4.37 4.62
CA TRP A 42 -5.21 4.52 3.17
C TRP A 42 -5.50 5.96 2.79
N GLU A 43 -4.47 6.67 2.37
CA GLU A 43 -4.55 8.10 2.06
C GLU A 43 -5.05 8.35 0.66
N LEU A 44 -4.71 7.46 -0.28
CA LEU A 44 -5.14 7.55 -1.67
C LEU A 44 -5.29 6.14 -2.25
N SER A 45 -6.50 5.79 -2.65
CA SER A 45 -6.86 4.45 -3.11
C SER A 45 -7.82 4.48 -4.29
N GLY A 46 -7.49 3.74 -5.35
CA GLY A 46 -8.39 3.36 -6.43
C GLY A 46 -8.93 1.93 -6.31
N VAL A 47 -8.65 1.24 -5.20
CA VAL A 47 -9.05 -0.16 -5.00
C VAL A 47 -10.56 -0.27 -4.92
N LYS A 48 -11.13 -1.26 -5.63
CA LYS A 48 -12.58 -1.55 -5.62
C LYS A 48 -13.10 -1.63 -4.18
N ASP A 49 -14.26 -1.08 -3.92
CA ASP A 49 -14.94 -1.00 -2.62
C ASP A 49 -14.21 -0.15 -1.56
N ASN A 50 -13.05 0.42 -1.90
CA ASN A 50 -12.25 1.30 -1.06
C ASN A 50 -11.70 2.50 -1.84
N VAL A 51 -12.51 3.07 -2.71
CA VAL A 51 -12.11 4.23 -3.52
C VAL A 51 -12.13 5.49 -2.67
N SER A 52 -11.03 6.25 -2.69
CA SER A 52 -10.91 7.51 -1.95
C SER A 52 -11.93 8.55 -2.38
N ILE A 53 -12.46 9.29 -1.40
CA ILE A 53 -13.42 10.39 -1.58
C ILE A 53 -12.71 11.71 -1.26
N VAL A 54 -12.90 12.71 -2.12
CA VAL A 54 -12.34 14.05 -1.93
C VAL A 54 -12.95 14.75 -0.72
N SER A 55 -12.10 15.32 0.14
CA SER A 55 -12.53 15.98 1.39
C SER A 55 -12.64 17.50 1.28
N ASN A 56 -12.07 18.15 0.24
CA ASN A 56 -11.96 19.59 0.16
C ASN A 56 -12.27 20.17 -1.23
N GLY A 57 -12.45 21.48 -1.26
CA GLY A 57 -12.57 22.27 -2.47
C GLY A 57 -13.77 21.92 -3.34
N PHE A 58 -13.70 22.30 -4.61
CA PHE A 58 -14.76 22.16 -5.61
C PHE A 58 -15.19 20.71 -5.85
N LEU A 59 -14.27 19.75 -5.70
CA LEU A 59 -14.52 18.32 -5.94
C LEU A 59 -14.94 17.57 -4.69
N LYS A 60 -15.18 18.24 -3.55
CA LYS A 60 -15.59 17.60 -2.30
C LYS A 60 -16.77 16.64 -2.51
N GLY A 61 -16.64 15.44 -1.97
CA GLY A 61 -17.64 14.37 -2.09
C GLY A 61 -17.52 13.51 -3.35
N LYS A 62 -16.70 13.90 -4.33
CA LYS A 62 -16.44 13.08 -5.51
C LYS A 62 -15.44 11.98 -5.19
N SER A 63 -15.63 10.81 -5.77
CA SER A 63 -14.66 9.72 -5.67
C SER A 63 -13.47 9.95 -6.61
N LEU A 64 -12.33 9.36 -6.27
CA LEU A 64 -11.15 9.36 -7.13
C LEU A 64 -11.47 8.85 -8.55
N LYS A 65 -12.31 7.82 -8.65
CA LYS A 65 -12.73 7.27 -9.94
C LYS A 65 -13.55 8.29 -10.77
N GLU A 66 -14.50 9.01 -10.16
CA GLU A 66 -15.28 10.04 -10.84
C GLU A 66 -14.39 11.17 -11.35
N ILE A 67 -13.43 11.65 -10.54
CA ILE A 67 -12.55 12.73 -10.96
C ILE A 67 -11.59 12.29 -12.08
N ILE A 68 -11.09 11.05 -12.05
CA ILE A 68 -10.26 10.52 -13.14
C ILE A 68 -11.09 10.39 -14.42
N THR A 69 -12.31 9.85 -14.34
CA THR A 69 -13.19 9.75 -15.51
C THR A 69 -13.55 11.11 -16.11
N THR A 70 -13.68 12.14 -15.26
CA THR A 70 -14.07 13.50 -15.72
C THR A 70 -12.89 14.27 -16.30
N PHE A 71 -11.70 14.14 -15.72
CA PHE A 71 -10.55 14.98 -16.03
C PHE A 71 -9.41 14.24 -16.73
N GLU A 72 -9.46 12.92 -16.75
CA GLU A 72 -8.55 12.04 -17.51
C GLU A 72 -7.06 12.39 -17.30
N GLY A 73 -6.35 12.59 -18.40
CA GLY A 73 -4.94 12.98 -18.40
C GLY A 73 -4.66 14.36 -17.79
N ALA A 74 -5.67 15.20 -17.59
CA ALA A 74 -5.48 16.49 -16.93
C ALA A 74 -5.21 16.34 -15.41
N ILE A 75 -5.65 15.24 -14.80
CA ILE A 75 -5.41 14.94 -13.37
C ILE A 75 -4.33 13.88 -13.15
N LEU A 76 -4.31 12.81 -13.96
CA LEU A 76 -3.32 11.73 -13.84
C LEU A 76 -1.99 12.02 -14.57
N GLY A 77 -1.98 12.99 -15.47
CA GLY A 77 -0.95 13.12 -16.49
C GLY A 77 -1.23 12.23 -17.70
N HIS A 78 -0.93 12.73 -18.90
CA HIS A 78 -1.28 12.04 -20.15
C HIS A 78 -0.62 10.67 -20.31
N LYS A 79 0.63 10.50 -19.85
CA LYS A 79 1.33 9.21 -19.91
C LYS A 79 0.64 8.15 -19.04
N VAL A 80 0.35 8.49 -17.79
CA VAL A 80 -0.31 7.58 -16.84
C VAL A 80 -1.71 7.22 -17.32
N PHE A 81 -2.49 8.20 -17.76
CA PHE A 81 -3.83 7.95 -18.28
C PHE A 81 -3.81 7.08 -19.55
N LYS A 82 -2.85 7.27 -20.45
CA LYS A 82 -2.67 6.41 -21.63
C LYS A 82 -2.40 4.94 -21.24
N SER A 83 -1.63 4.70 -20.18
CA SER A 83 -1.25 3.36 -19.75
C SER A 83 -2.32 2.65 -18.91
N PHE A 84 -3.04 3.38 -18.07
CA PHE A 84 -3.94 2.80 -17.05
C PHE A 84 -5.42 3.18 -17.23
N GLY A 85 -5.74 4.12 -18.13
CA GLY A 85 -7.09 4.62 -18.34
C GLY A 85 -7.67 5.18 -17.05
N ASN A 86 -8.87 4.73 -16.69
CA ASN A 86 -9.57 5.14 -15.46
C ASN A 86 -9.10 4.40 -14.20
N ASN A 87 -8.14 3.48 -14.31
CA ASN A 87 -7.59 2.77 -13.17
C ASN A 87 -6.46 3.57 -12.53
N PHE A 88 -6.61 3.92 -11.27
CA PHE A 88 -5.54 4.57 -10.50
C PHE A 88 -4.49 3.52 -10.12
N PRO A 89 -3.21 3.67 -10.55
CA PRO A 89 -2.23 2.59 -10.47
C PRO A 89 -1.50 2.50 -9.13
N LEU A 90 -1.87 3.30 -8.13
CA LEU A 90 -1.17 3.36 -6.85
C LEU A 90 -2.13 3.22 -5.67
N LEU A 91 -1.58 2.75 -4.55
CA LEU A 91 -2.20 2.81 -3.22
C LEU A 91 -1.19 3.46 -2.27
N PHE A 92 -1.54 4.61 -1.69
CA PHE A 92 -0.75 5.25 -0.64
C PHE A 92 -1.36 4.97 0.71
N LYS A 93 -0.56 4.43 1.63
CA LYS A 93 -1.01 4.15 2.99
C LYS A 93 0.07 4.38 4.03
N PHE A 94 -0.35 4.77 5.22
CA PHE A 94 0.45 4.63 6.44
C PHE A 94 0.16 3.27 7.07
N ILE A 95 1.20 2.66 7.63
CA ILE A 95 1.11 1.39 8.37
C ILE A 95 1.67 1.64 9.77
N ASP A 96 0.93 1.22 10.79
CA ASP A 96 1.39 1.15 12.18
C ASP A 96 1.37 -0.32 12.63
N ALA A 97 2.53 -0.94 12.53
CA ALA A 97 2.75 -2.33 12.90
C ALA A 97 3.19 -2.42 14.37
N ASN A 98 2.27 -2.80 15.27
CA ASN A 98 2.54 -3.07 16.68
C ASN A 98 2.88 -4.55 16.95
N LYS A 99 2.58 -5.43 15.99
CA LYS A 99 2.94 -6.85 15.97
C LYS A 99 3.36 -7.23 14.56
N ASP A 100 3.91 -8.42 14.40
CA ASP A 100 4.28 -8.94 13.09
C ASP A 100 3.07 -9.02 12.14
N LEU A 101 3.26 -8.56 10.92
CA LEU A 101 2.32 -8.77 9.83
C LEU A 101 2.48 -10.18 9.28
N SER A 102 1.44 -10.67 8.60
CA SER A 102 1.56 -11.90 7.81
C SER A 102 2.65 -11.77 6.76
N VAL A 103 3.43 -12.84 6.57
CA VAL A 103 4.37 -12.94 5.46
C VAL A 103 3.58 -13.02 4.17
N GLN A 104 3.88 -12.15 3.21
CA GLN A 104 3.16 -12.04 1.95
C GLN A 104 4.14 -12.02 0.79
N LEU A 105 3.75 -12.68 -0.30
CA LEU A 105 4.41 -12.58 -1.59
C LEU A 105 3.41 -12.01 -2.59
N HIS A 106 3.82 -10.98 -3.31
CA HIS A 106 2.95 -10.35 -4.31
C HIS A 106 3.26 -10.88 -5.71
N PRO A 107 2.24 -11.27 -6.49
CA PRO A 107 2.44 -11.78 -7.83
C PRO A 107 2.93 -10.70 -8.79
N ASN A 108 3.69 -11.07 -9.81
CA ASN A 108 3.99 -10.23 -10.95
C ASN A 108 2.75 -10.03 -11.85
N ASP A 109 2.84 -9.15 -12.86
CA ASP A 109 1.73 -8.82 -13.76
C ASP A 109 1.14 -10.05 -14.46
N GLN A 110 1.96 -11.01 -14.87
CA GLN A 110 1.50 -12.20 -15.59
C GLN A 110 0.64 -13.09 -14.68
N ILE A 111 1.13 -13.35 -13.48
CA ILE A 111 0.42 -14.18 -12.48
C ILE A 111 -0.83 -13.45 -11.98
N ALA A 112 -0.70 -12.16 -11.65
CA ALA A 112 -1.84 -11.34 -11.20
C ALA A 112 -2.96 -11.27 -12.24
N LYS A 113 -2.60 -11.12 -13.51
CA LYS A 113 -3.56 -11.15 -14.62
C LYS A 113 -4.27 -12.48 -14.73
N LYS A 114 -3.50 -13.59 -14.68
CA LYS A 114 -4.05 -14.95 -14.81
C LYS A 114 -4.97 -15.33 -13.67
N LEU A 115 -4.57 -15.06 -12.42
CA LEU A 115 -5.28 -15.54 -11.23
C LEU A 115 -6.36 -14.58 -10.74
N HIS A 116 -6.17 -13.28 -10.92
CA HIS A 116 -7.00 -12.25 -10.28
C HIS A 116 -7.55 -11.20 -11.24
N ASN A 117 -7.21 -11.29 -12.55
CA ASN A 117 -7.51 -10.26 -13.55
C ASN A 117 -7.09 -8.85 -13.06
N SER A 118 -5.91 -8.76 -12.46
CA SER A 118 -5.35 -7.58 -11.83
C SER A 118 -3.92 -7.31 -12.30
N PHE A 119 -3.30 -6.25 -11.79
CA PHE A 119 -1.90 -5.95 -11.97
C PHE A 119 -1.05 -6.59 -10.87
N GLY A 120 0.22 -6.83 -11.15
CA GLY A 120 1.22 -7.13 -10.15
C GLY A 120 1.36 -5.99 -9.14
N LYS A 121 2.01 -6.25 -8.02
CA LYS A 121 2.07 -5.28 -6.92
C LYS A 121 3.50 -5.08 -6.42
N ASN A 122 4.26 -4.25 -7.13
CA ASN A 122 5.48 -3.70 -6.57
C ASN A 122 5.16 -2.74 -5.42
N GLU A 123 5.99 -2.72 -4.40
CA GLU A 123 5.82 -1.82 -3.26
C GLU A 123 7.08 -0.99 -3.00
N MET A 124 6.90 0.20 -2.47
CA MET A 124 7.97 1.00 -1.90
C MET A 124 7.61 1.34 -0.47
N TRP A 125 8.48 1.00 0.45
CA TRP A 125 8.31 1.27 1.87
C TRP A 125 9.29 2.34 2.33
N TYR A 126 8.79 3.28 3.13
CA TYR A 126 9.59 4.30 3.78
C TYR A 126 9.34 4.24 5.30
N VAL A 127 10.42 4.12 6.08
CA VAL A 127 10.35 3.95 7.54
C VAL A 127 10.24 5.33 8.20
N LEU A 128 9.06 5.66 8.71
CA LEU A 128 8.80 6.90 9.44
C LEU A 128 9.32 6.87 10.88
N GLY A 129 9.33 5.70 11.49
CA GLY A 129 9.80 5.45 12.84
C GLY A 129 9.82 3.97 13.15
N LYS A 130 10.46 3.61 14.23
CA LYS A 130 10.59 2.22 14.67
C LYS A 130 10.66 2.13 16.19
N GLU A 131 10.27 1.00 16.75
CA GLU A 131 10.61 0.59 18.12
C GLU A 131 11.95 -0.16 18.15
N GLU A 132 12.49 -0.35 19.34
CA GLU A 132 13.67 -1.18 19.52
C GLU A 132 13.39 -2.61 19.03
N GLY A 133 14.37 -3.20 18.34
CA GLY A 133 14.22 -4.55 17.76
C GLY A 133 13.34 -4.64 16.51
N ALA A 134 12.73 -3.55 16.04
CA ALA A 134 11.91 -3.57 14.82
C ALA A 134 12.72 -3.97 13.59
N ARG A 135 12.16 -4.87 12.80
CA ARG A 135 12.77 -5.43 11.59
C ARG A 135 11.73 -5.67 10.50
N LEU A 136 12.19 -5.74 9.28
CA LEU A 136 11.39 -6.14 8.11
C LEU A 136 11.86 -7.49 7.59
N ILE A 137 10.94 -8.22 6.97
CA ILE A 137 11.24 -9.42 6.19
C ILE A 137 11.30 -8.99 4.72
N LEU A 138 12.45 -9.23 4.08
CA LEU A 138 12.72 -8.83 2.70
C LEU A 138 13.28 -10.04 1.93
N GLY A 139 12.39 -10.93 1.49
CA GLY A 139 12.75 -12.12 0.75
C GLY A 139 13.40 -13.21 1.60
N PHE A 140 14.23 -14.04 0.97
CA PHE A 140 14.93 -15.16 1.60
C PHE A 140 16.36 -14.79 1.99
N SER A 141 16.87 -15.41 3.04
CA SER A 141 18.24 -15.23 3.54
C SER A 141 19.31 -15.94 2.70
N ARG A 142 18.89 -16.85 1.83
CA ARG A 142 19.72 -17.65 0.91
C ARG A 142 18.92 -17.98 -0.35
N GLN A 143 19.56 -18.60 -1.31
CA GLN A 143 18.84 -19.15 -2.46
C GLN A 143 17.89 -20.26 -2.01
N VAL A 144 16.62 -20.15 -2.38
CA VAL A 144 15.54 -21.07 -2.03
C VAL A 144 14.86 -21.49 -3.32
N ASP A 145 14.89 -22.79 -3.60
CA ASP A 145 14.12 -23.41 -4.67
C ASP A 145 12.76 -23.90 -4.16
N GLN A 146 11.98 -24.48 -5.05
CA GLN A 146 10.65 -24.97 -4.72
C GLN A 146 10.67 -26.10 -3.67
N GLU A 147 11.66 -26.97 -3.68
CA GLU A 147 11.76 -28.11 -2.75
C GLU A 147 12.07 -27.61 -1.34
N ILE A 148 13.06 -26.71 -1.21
CA ILE A 148 13.43 -26.08 0.06
C ILE A 148 12.22 -25.32 0.62
N TYR A 149 11.53 -24.54 -0.23
CA TYR A 149 10.34 -23.79 0.20
C TYR A 149 9.23 -24.73 0.71
N GLN A 150 8.89 -25.76 -0.07
CA GLN A 150 7.86 -26.72 0.32
C GLN A 150 8.19 -27.46 1.62
N LYS A 151 9.46 -27.89 1.78
CA LYS A 151 9.92 -28.51 3.03
C LYS A 151 9.67 -27.60 4.23
N HIS A 152 10.18 -26.36 4.19
CA HIS A 152 10.02 -25.42 5.30
C HIS A 152 8.55 -25.02 5.55
N LEU A 153 7.70 -25.04 4.53
CA LEU A 153 6.27 -24.80 4.67
C LEU A 153 5.58 -25.95 5.42
N VAL A 154 5.87 -27.20 5.06
CA VAL A 154 5.31 -28.40 5.72
C VAL A 154 5.80 -28.54 7.15
N GLU A 155 7.08 -28.26 7.40
CA GLU A 155 7.70 -28.32 8.73
C GLU A 155 7.38 -27.11 9.62
N ASN A 156 6.65 -26.10 9.13
CA ASN A 156 6.38 -24.82 9.82
C ASN A 156 7.65 -24.07 10.25
N THR A 157 8.73 -24.20 9.49
CA THR A 157 10.03 -23.56 9.73
C THR A 157 10.36 -22.47 8.71
N LEU A 158 9.36 -21.95 8.01
CA LEU A 158 9.56 -20.92 6.97
C LEU A 158 10.35 -19.70 7.48
N SER A 159 10.17 -19.33 8.75
CA SER A 159 10.90 -18.22 9.39
C SER A 159 12.41 -18.38 9.38
N GLU A 160 12.94 -19.60 9.31
CA GLU A 160 14.39 -19.89 9.32
C GLU A 160 15.09 -19.52 8.00
N ILE A 161 14.34 -19.46 6.92
CA ILE A 161 14.88 -19.12 5.59
C ILE A 161 14.53 -17.70 5.14
N LEU A 162 13.80 -16.92 5.96
CA LEU A 162 13.47 -15.52 5.67
C LEU A 162 14.63 -14.60 6.02
N GLN A 163 14.80 -13.55 5.23
CA GLN A 163 15.76 -12.49 5.50
C GLN A 163 15.15 -11.42 6.38
N TYR A 164 15.68 -11.26 7.60
CA TYR A 164 15.31 -10.21 8.53
C TYR A 164 16.29 -9.04 8.42
N LYS A 165 15.79 -7.85 8.24
CA LYS A 165 16.58 -6.63 8.15
C LYS A 165 16.18 -5.65 9.24
N ASN A 166 17.15 -5.25 10.07
CA ASN A 166 16.97 -4.15 11.01
C ASN A 166 16.76 -2.86 10.25
N VAL A 167 15.86 -2.03 10.75
CA VAL A 167 15.48 -0.77 10.10
C VAL A 167 15.77 0.42 11.00
N LYS A 168 15.94 1.58 10.37
CA LYS A 168 16.00 2.89 11.03
C LYS A 168 15.08 3.88 10.33
N LYS A 169 14.70 4.92 11.05
CA LYS A 169 13.93 6.03 10.46
C LYS A 169 14.68 6.60 9.25
N GLY A 170 13.97 6.79 8.15
CA GLY A 170 14.51 7.31 6.89
C GLY A 170 14.92 6.22 5.89
N ASP A 171 14.98 4.95 6.30
CA ASP A 171 15.23 3.87 5.35
C ASP A 171 14.08 3.76 4.34
N SER A 172 14.43 3.42 3.11
CA SER A 172 13.47 3.08 2.07
C SER A 172 13.83 1.77 1.39
N PHE A 173 12.81 1.01 1.04
CA PHE A 173 12.93 -0.31 0.42
C PHE A 173 12.01 -0.37 -0.78
N PHE A 174 12.56 -0.80 -1.91
CA PHE A 174 11.76 -1.18 -3.06
C PHE A 174 11.59 -2.69 -3.05
N ILE A 175 10.35 -3.17 -3.06
CA ILE A 175 9.98 -4.58 -2.98
C ILE A 175 9.36 -4.96 -4.31
N GLU A 176 10.12 -5.66 -5.10
CA GLU A 176 9.68 -6.18 -6.39
C GLU A 176 8.72 -7.36 -6.19
N THR A 177 7.92 -7.60 -7.21
CA THR A 177 7.06 -8.79 -7.29
C THR A 177 7.85 -10.06 -7.55
N GLY A 178 7.48 -11.16 -6.92
CA GLY A 178 8.10 -12.49 -7.14
C GLY A 178 8.91 -13.02 -6.00
#